data_c5a214cb34d2f790f9eb27460b845ebb
#
_entry.id   c5a214cb34d2f790f9eb27460b845ebb
#
_cell.length_a   1.000
_cell.length_b   1.000
_cell.length_c   1.000
_cell.angle_alpha   90.00
_cell.angle_beta   90.00
_cell.angle_gamma   90.00
#
_symmetry.space_group_name_H-M   'P 1'
#
loop_
_entity.id
_entity.type
_entity.pdbx_description
1 polymer ?
#
loop_
_entity_poly.entity_id
_entity_poly.type
_entity_poly.pdbx_seq_one_letter_code
_entity_poly.pdbx_strand_id
1 'polypeptide(L)'
;VDSAKGFPIGRRALLAGAAGAAATTFATAGPAGAAPAREATFPLGPFTKSKQNPILRPDPAHAWESAYLYNPCAIVVGNRVALFYRAQDAAKTSSIGLAFSDDGITFTRLPDPVLTPSEPWELPGGCEDPRVVRVGDTYYMTYTGYDHTSALLCLATSKDLRNWTKHPPLFPDLRDPGHGAKPWNKSGTIAATPMQGWYWMYFGESNIFWARSKDLITWETPGNDDPVARPVFPWEGSLIEPGPPPVAGPGGHLVLAYNGRSDGNGGYPKGQYSGGQLLIDPADPTKAVARLERPFIYPTADDEQNGQVNHVTFSEGLVRFHDRWFLYYGMADSVLGVATAP
;
A
#
# COMPACT_ATOMS: atom_id res chain seq x y z
N VAL A 1 42.98 -21.46 -66.96
CA VAL A 1 44.13 -22.37 -67.18
C VAL A 1 44.46 -22.91 -65.84
N ASP A 2 43.96 -24.10 -65.62
CA ASP A 2 44.56 -25.43 -65.44
C ASP A 2 45.34 -25.55 -64.11
N SER A 3 45.07 -26.48 -63.38
CA SER A 3 44.82 -27.92 -63.23
C SER A 3 45.63 -28.38 -61.99
N ALA A 4 45.06 -29.03 -61.06
CA ALA A 4 44.80 -30.48 -60.88
C ALA A 4 45.92 -31.29 -60.22
N LYS A 5 45.50 -32.23 -59.36
CA LYS A 5 46.06 -33.46 -58.87
C LYS A 5 47.06 -33.42 -57.72
N GLY A 6 47.05 -34.26 -56.69
CA GLY A 6 46.45 -35.57 -56.50
C GLY A 6 46.85 -36.11 -55.11
N PHE A 7 46.13 -37.11 -54.63
CA PHE A 7 46.34 -37.95 -53.44
C PHE A 7 47.61 -38.85 -53.57
N PRO A 8 48.14 -39.62 -52.58
CA PRO A 8 47.40 -40.42 -51.57
C PRO A 8 48.08 -40.72 -50.19
N ILE A 9 47.25 -41.11 -49.22
CA ILE A 9 47.29 -42.23 -48.24
C ILE A 9 48.60 -42.52 -47.45
N GLY A 10 48.46 -42.61 -46.15
CA GLY A 10 49.36 -43.29 -45.25
C GLY A 10 48.79 -43.45 -43.83
N ARG A 11 48.16 -44.58 -43.55
CA ARG A 11 47.81 -45.08 -42.21
C ARG A 11 49.01 -45.31 -41.34
N ARG A 12 49.02 -44.88 -40.07
CA ARG A 12 49.56 -45.67 -38.94
C ARG A 12 48.90 -45.27 -37.65
N ALA A 13 48.27 -46.25 -37.01
CA ALA A 13 47.73 -46.19 -35.64
C ALA A 13 48.92 -46.34 -34.68
N LEU A 14 48.81 -45.64 -33.52
CA LEU A 14 49.44 -46.04 -32.26
C LEU A 14 48.65 -45.56 -31.07
N LEU A 15 48.57 -46.47 -30.13
CA LEU A 15 47.71 -46.53 -28.93
C LEU A 15 48.01 -45.56 -27.84
N ALA A 16 46.93 -45.27 -27.08
CA ALA A 16 46.77 -45.24 -25.60
C ALA A 16 47.42 -44.14 -24.78
N GLY A 17 46.56 -43.45 -24.05
CA GLY A 17 46.86 -42.62 -22.89
C GLY A 17 45.59 -42.01 -22.36
N ALA A 18 44.80 -42.78 -21.59
CA ALA A 18 43.65 -42.25 -20.86
C ALA A 18 44.16 -41.46 -19.65
N ALA A 19 44.02 -40.13 -19.67
CA ALA A 19 44.09 -39.30 -18.49
C ALA A 19 42.70 -38.69 -18.29
N GLY A 20 41.94 -39.25 -17.34
CA GLY A 20 40.65 -38.73 -16.91
C GLY A 20 40.80 -37.38 -16.21
N ALA A 21 40.41 -36.32 -16.87
CA ALA A 21 40.14 -35.04 -16.21
C ALA A 21 38.68 -35.05 -15.73
N ALA A 22 38.49 -35.21 -14.43
CA ALA A 22 37.20 -35.00 -13.77
C ALA A 22 36.87 -33.50 -13.85
N ALA A 23 35.99 -33.16 -14.76
CA ALA A 23 35.38 -31.84 -14.81
C ALA A 23 34.39 -31.73 -13.64
N THR A 24 34.81 -31.15 -12.55
CA THR A 24 33.91 -30.67 -11.50
C THR A 24 33.09 -29.49 -12.04
N THR A 25 31.88 -29.78 -12.48
CA THR A 25 30.85 -28.75 -12.75
C THR A 25 30.45 -28.16 -11.44
N PHE A 26 30.98 -26.99 -11.14
CA PHE A 26 30.37 -26.11 -10.13
C PHE A 26 29.01 -25.70 -10.67
N ALA A 27 27.93 -26.32 -10.16
CA ALA A 27 26.59 -25.79 -10.31
C ALA A 27 26.54 -24.43 -9.54
N THR A 28 26.59 -23.34 -10.26
CA THR A 28 26.24 -22.03 -9.70
C THR A 28 24.76 -22.13 -9.34
N ALA A 29 24.48 -22.24 -8.04
CA ALA A 29 23.13 -22.04 -7.52
C ALA A 29 22.73 -20.61 -7.93
N GLY A 30 21.85 -20.49 -8.91
CA GLY A 30 21.17 -19.24 -9.21
C GLY A 30 20.44 -18.75 -7.96
N PRO A 31 20.17 -17.43 -7.81
CA PRO A 31 19.42 -16.93 -6.68
C PRO A 31 18.11 -17.74 -6.61
N ALA A 32 17.86 -18.32 -5.42
CA ALA A 32 16.62 -19.03 -5.16
C ALA A 32 15.47 -18.09 -5.51
N GLY A 33 14.75 -18.42 -6.58
CA GLY A 33 13.57 -17.67 -6.98
C GLY A 33 12.61 -17.68 -5.81
N ALA A 34 12.20 -16.50 -5.35
CA ALA A 34 11.14 -16.39 -4.37
C ALA A 34 9.96 -17.23 -4.88
N ALA A 35 9.45 -18.14 -4.05
CA ALA A 35 8.26 -18.90 -4.38
C ALA A 35 7.17 -17.91 -4.83
N PRO A 36 6.39 -18.21 -5.88
CA PRO A 36 5.34 -17.32 -6.33
C PRO A 36 4.44 -17.01 -5.14
N ALA A 37 4.21 -15.72 -4.89
CA ALA A 37 3.33 -15.27 -3.82
C ALA A 37 1.97 -15.98 -4.02
N ARG A 38 1.52 -16.70 -2.99
CA ARG A 38 0.24 -17.41 -3.05
C ARG A 38 -0.84 -16.36 -3.27
N GLU A 39 -1.65 -16.52 -4.33
CA GLU A 39 -2.76 -15.62 -4.63
C GLU A 39 -3.70 -15.50 -3.41
N ALA A 40 -4.11 -14.28 -3.12
CA ALA A 40 -5.09 -14.02 -2.09
C ALA A 40 -6.47 -14.55 -2.54
N THR A 41 -7.28 -14.98 -1.59
CA THR A 41 -8.70 -15.29 -1.86
C THR A 41 -9.52 -14.00 -1.95
N PHE A 42 -10.70 -14.07 -2.57
CA PHE A 42 -11.69 -13.01 -2.46
C PHE A 42 -13.00 -13.59 -1.90
N PRO A 43 -13.52 -12.99 -0.82
CA PRO A 43 -12.91 -11.97 0.00
C PRO A 43 -11.68 -12.48 0.77
N LEU A 44 -10.76 -11.55 1.10
CA LEU A 44 -9.70 -11.80 2.07
C LEU A 44 -10.31 -11.93 3.47
N GLY A 45 -9.82 -12.88 4.24
CA GLY A 45 -10.28 -13.07 5.61
C GLY A 45 -10.85 -14.46 5.88
N PRO A 46 -11.61 -14.65 6.97
CA PRO A 46 -12.03 -13.61 7.91
C PRO A 46 -10.87 -13.09 8.76
N PHE A 47 -10.89 -11.78 9.03
CA PHE A 47 -9.91 -11.12 9.90
C PHE A 47 -10.36 -11.17 11.36
N THR A 48 -9.41 -11.49 12.26
CA THR A 48 -9.61 -11.47 13.72
C THR A 48 -8.73 -10.38 14.32
N LYS A 49 -9.33 -9.43 15.01
CA LYS A 49 -8.61 -8.36 15.73
C LYS A 49 -7.74 -8.94 16.83
N SER A 50 -6.51 -8.42 16.93
CA SER A 50 -5.56 -8.86 17.96
C SER A 50 -6.06 -8.50 19.36
N LYS A 51 -5.86 -9.41 20.32
CA LYS A 51 -6.09 -9.13 21.74
C LYS A 51 -5.05 -8.17 22.34
N GLN A 52 -3.97 -7.91 21.61
CA GLN A 52 -2.89 -6.98 22.00
C GLN A 52 -3.15 -5.55 21.51
N ASN A 53 -4.27 -5.33 20.79
CA ASN A 53 -4.63 -3.97 20.38
C ASN A 53 -4.90 -3.08 21.60
N PRO A 54 -4.50 -1.80 21.52
CA PRO A 54 -3.73 -1.16 20.47
C PRO A 54 -2.26 -1.60 20.46
N ILE A 55 -1.70 -1.80 19.26
CA ILE A 55 -0.28 -2.19 19.09
C ILE A 55 0.69 -1.01 19.18
N LEU A 56 0.22 0.21 18.95
CA LEU A 56 0.96 1.46 19.14
C LEU A 56 0.02 2.56 19.67
N ARG A 57 0.54 3.33 20.62
CA ARG A 57 -0.11 4.51 21.20
C ARG A 57 0.80 5.73 21.02
N PRO A 58 0.26 6.97 21.08
CA PRO A 58 1.07 8.18 21.16
C PRO A 58 2.15 8.07 22.22
N ASP A 59 3.31 8.71 21.96
CA ASP A 59 4.42 8.76 22.91
C ASP A 59 4.68 10.21 23.31
N PRO A 60 4.34 10.62 24.53
CA PRO A 60 4.57 11.99 24.97
C PRO A 60 6.05 12.36 25.11
N ALA A 61 6.98 11.39 25.05
CA ALA A 61 8.41 11.67 25.01
C ALA A 61 8.86 12.21 23.63
N HIS A 62 8.09 11.97 22.58
CA HIS A 62 8.33 12.47 21.24
C HIS A 62 7.27 13.49 20.87
N ALA A 63 7.59 14.78 20.88
CA ALA A 63 6.63 15.85 20.66
C ALA A 63 5.80 15.69 19.38
N TRP A 64 6.42 15.20 18.29
CA TRP A 64 5.80 15.03 16.97
C TRP A 64 4.74 13.92 16.90
N GLU A 65 4.72 12.97 17.84
CA GLU A 65 3.77 11.85 17.92
C GLU A 65 3.04 11.79 19.27
N SER A 66 2.97 12.93 19.97
CA SER A 66 2.49 12.98 21.34
C SER A 66 0.96 12.96 21.48
N ALA A 67 0.20 13.32 20.43
CA ALA A 67 -1.25 13.46 20.53
C ALA A 67 -2.01 12.25 19.96
N TYR A 68 -1.77 11.88 18.71
CA TYR A 68 -2.54 10.84 18.00
C TYR A 68 -1.66 10.05 17.04
N LEU A 69 -1.98 8.75 16.88
CA LEU A 69 -1.43 7.88 15.83
C LEU A 69 -2.59 7.22 15.06
N TYR A 70 -2.55 7.26 13.73
CA TYR A 70 -3.57 6.62 12.88
C TYR A 70 -3.09 6.42 11.45
N ASN A 71 -3.93 5.88 10.59
CA ASN A 71 -3.68 5.64 9.17
C ASN A 71 -2.34 4.92 8.91
N PRO A 72 -2.18 3.68 9.43
CA PRO A 72 -0.92 2.93 9.31
C PRO A 72 -0.82 2.21 7.97
N CYS A 73 0.30 2.36 7.27
CA CYS A 73 0.65 1.54 6.11
C CYS A 73 1.78 0.56 6.46
N ALA A 74 1.78 -0.62 5.85
CA ALA A 74 2.78 -1.63 6.11
C ALA A 74 3.42 -2.18 4.84
N ILE A 75 4.70 -2.54 4.94
CA ILE A 75 5.45 -3.26 3.90
C ILE A 75 6.38 -4.28 4.56
N VAL A 76 6.57 -5.44 3.90
CA VAL A 76 7.55 -6.44 4.36
C VAL A 76 8.91 -6.13 3.77
N VAL A 77 9.92 -6.05 4.63
CA VAL A 77 11.32 -5.79 4.26
C VAL A 77 12.23 -6.85 4.90
N GLY A 78 12.76 -7.73 4.08
CA GLY A 78 13.46 -8.93 4.59
C GLY A 78 12.50 -9.80 5.41
N ASN A 79 12.85 -10.05 6.67
CA ASN A 79 12.02 -10.83 7.60
C ASN A 79 11.37 -9.93 8.67
N ARG A 80 11.00 -8.72 8.32
CA ARG A 80 10.38 -7.74 9.22
C ARG A 80 9.23 -7.00 8.54
N VAL A 81 8.28 -6.58 9.32
CA VAL A 81 7.27 -5.61 8.91
C VAL A 81 7.77 -4.22 9.24
N ALA A 82 7.80 -3.34 8.23
CA ALA A 82 7.97 -1.91 8.39
C ALA A 82 6.57 -1.26 8.37
N LEU A 83 6.21 -0.57 9.45
CA LEU A 83 4.93 0.10 9.65
C LEU A 83 5.15 1.61 9.61
N PHE A 84 4.63 2.25 8.58
CA PHE A 84 4.51 3.71 8.51
C PHE A 84 3.19 4.12 9.13
N TYR A 85 3.15 5.27 9.77
CA TYR A 85 1.93 5.76 10.40
C TYR A 85 1.90 7.29 10.42
N ARG A 86 0.72 7.84 10.27
CA ARG A 86 0.46 9.24 10.54
C ARG A 86 0.49 9.47 12.05
N ALA A 87 1.25 10.46 12.46
CA ALA A 87 1.32 10.92 13.84
C ALA A 87 1.03 12.41 13.92
N GLN A 88 0.37 12.84 14.98
CA GLN A 88 0.11 14.24 15.24
C GLN A 88 0.74 14.71 16.54
N ASP A 89 1.28 15.93 16.50
CA ASP A 89 1.69 16.69 17.67
C ASP A 89 0.48 17.36 18.37
N ALA A 90 0.76 18.09 19.44
CA ALA A 90 -0.26 18.83 20.20
C ALA A 90 -0.94 19.94 19.39
N ALA A 91 -0.30 20.48 18.35
CA ALA A 91 -0.87 21.45 17.42
C ALA A 91 -1.68 20.80 16.29
N LYS A 92 -1.71 19.46 16.25
CA LYS A 92 -2.32 18.64 15.19
C LYS A 92 -1.62 18.74 13.84
N THR A 93 -0.35 19.10 13.82
CA THR A 93 0.50 18.97 12.64
C THR A 93 0.88 17.50 12.45
N SER A 94 0.64 16.99 11.26
CA SER A 94 0.89 15.58 10.92
C SER A 94 2.30 15.36 10.38
N SER A 95 2.95 14.29 10.84
CA SER A 95 4.22 13.76 10.32
C SER A 95 4.10 12.25 10.15
N ILE A 96 5.00 11.63 9.35
CA ILE A 96 5.00 10.19 9.14
C ILE A 96 6.09 9.55 9.98
N GLY A 97 5.68 8.65 10.87
CA GLY A 97 6.56 7.78 11.66
C GLY A 97 6.87 6.46 10.98
N LEU A 98 7.88 5.77 11.47
CA LEU A 98 8.27 4.42 11.03
C LEU A 98 8.62 3.54 12.24
N ALA A 99 8.05 2.34 12.26
CA ALA A 99 8.37 1.31 13.26
C ALA A 99 8.63 -0.03 12.58
N PHE A 100 9.36 -0.92 13.24
CA PHE A 100 9.69 -2.25 12.73
C PHE A 100 9.23 -3.33 13.71
N SER A 101 8.81 -4.48 13.14
CA SER A 101 8.38 -5.65 13.89
C SER A 101 8.92 -6.94 13.28
N ASP A 102 9.34 -7.88 14.12
CA ASP A 102 9.74 -9.23 13.71
C ASP A 102 8.58 -10.24 13.80
N ASP A 103 7.48 -9.87 14.48
CA ASP A 103 6.27 -10.71 14.66
C ASP A 103 4.98 -10.13 14.02
N GLY A 104 5.05 -8.89 13.53
CA GLY A 104 3.90 -8.16 12.96
C GLY A 104 2.94 -7.55 14.01
N ILE A 105 3.25 -7.64 15.30
CA ILE A 105 2.38 -7.17 16.40
C ILE A 105 3.15 -6.23 17.35
N THR A 106 4.35 -6.60 17.74
CA THR A 106 5.22 -5.82 18.64
C THR A 106 6.16 -4.95 17.83
N PHE A 107 6.03 -3.63 17.95
CA PHE A 107 6.76 -2.68 17.12
C PHE A 107 7.78 -1.87 17.93
N THR A 108 8.97 -1.70 17.36
CA THR A 108 9.99 -0.75 17.81
C THR A 108 9.99 0.44 16.86
N ARG A 109 9.62 1.63 17.34
CA ARG A 109 9.56 2.86 16.55
C ARG A 109 10.91 3.52 16.41
N LEU A 110 11.09 4.29 15.34
CA LEU A 110 12.20 5.23 15.24
C LEU A 110 11.91 6.46 16.11
N PRO A 111 12.93 7.11 16.69
CA PRO A 111 12.72 8.29 17.55
C PRO A 111 12.26 9.52 16.77
N ASP A 112 12.66 9.62 15.49
CA ASP A 112 12.38 10.76 14.63
C ASP A 112 11.43 10.34 13.49
N PRO A 113 10.56 11.25 13.01
CA PRO A 113 9.72 11.00 11.86
C PRO A 113 10.56 10.86 10.58
N VAL A 114 10.08 10.06 9.63
CA VAL A 114 10.75 9.86 8.33
C VAL A 114 10.27 10.84 7.25
N LEU A 115 9.11 11.48 7.45
CA LEU A 115 8.60 12.52 6.57
C LEU A 115 7.90 13.59 7.41
N THR A 116 8.36 14.83 7.30
CA THR A 116 7.81 16.01 8.00
C THR A 116 7.36 17.06 7.00
N PRO A 117 6.40 17.92 7.34
CA PRO A 117 6.00 19.01 6.46
C PRO A 117 7.16 19.98 6.20
N SER A 118 7.38 20.30 4.94
CA SER A 118 8.41 21.24 4.47
C SER A 118 7.94 22.10 3.30
N GLU A 119 6.88 21.66 2.62
CA GLU A 119 6.39 22.30 1.43
C GLU A 119 5.16 23.17 1.72
N PRO A 120 4.89 24.22 0.94
CA PRO A 120 3.75 25.11 1.16
C PRO A 120 2.39 24.40 1.23
N TRP A 121 2.21 23.33 0.46
CA TRP A 121 0.96 22.55 0.43
C TRP A 121 0.83 21.53 1.57
N GLU A 122 1.79 21.50 2.49
CA GLU A 122 1.80 20.64 3.69
C GLU A 122 1.61 21.45 4.96
N LEU A 123 1.74 22.77 4.90
CA LEU A 123 1.75 23.64 6.08
C LEU A 123 0.44 24.43 6.21
N PRO A 124 -0.15 24.46 7.45
CA PRO A 124 0.39 23.91 8.70
C PRO A 124 -0.13 22.50 9.04
N GLY A 125 -0.97 21.86 8.24
CA GLY A 125 -1.65 20.61 8.55
C GLY A 125 -0.73 19.39 8.57
N GLY A 126 0.21 19.28 7.61
CA GLY A 126 1.25 18.27 7.65
C GLY A 126 1.26 17.28 6.49
N CYS A 127 2.03 16.21 6.68
CA CYS A 127 2.09 15.03 5.83
C CYS A 127 1.21 13.95 6.44
N GLU A 128 0.22 13.46 5.67
CA GLU A 128 -0.84 12.59 6.16
C GLU A 128 -0.95 11.29 5.36
N ASP A 129 -1.50 10.23 5.97
CA ASP A 129 -2.06 9.04 5.33
C ASP A 129 -1.08 8.37 4.34
N PRO A 130 0.06 7.81 4.82
CA PRO A 130 1.08 7.24 3.95
C PRO A 130 0.66 5.90 3.37
N ARG A 131 0.93 5.66 2.08
CA ARG A 131 0.81 4.33 1.45
C ARG A 131 2.09 4.03 0.69
N VAL A 132 2.75 2.92 1.03
CA VAL A 132 4.07 2.59 0.51
C VAL A 132 4.03 1.31 -0.30
N VAL A 133 4.62 1.34 -1.49
CA VAL A 133 4.90 0.16 -2.31
C VAL A 133 6.38 0.13 -2.68
N ARG A 134 6.87 -1.07 -3.02
CA ARG A 134 8.20 -1.26 -3.58
C ARG A 134 8.10 -1.74 -5.01
N VAL A 135 8.79 -1.04 -5.92
CA VAL A 135 8.95 -1.49 -7.31
C VAL A 135 10.45 -1.44 -7.64
N GLY A 136 11.00 -2.59 -7.99
CA GLY A 136 12.44 -2.74 -8.16
C GLY A 136 13.20 -2.49 -6.84
N ASP A 137 14.10 -1.54 -6.86
CA ASP A 137 14.91 -1.12 -5.71
C ASP A 137 14.42 0.18 -5.06
N THR A 138 13.27 0.72 -5.52
CA THR A 138 12.71 1.99 -5.07
C THR A 138 11.42 1.79 -4.31
N TYR A 139 11.28 2.51 -3.22
CA TYR A 139 10.04 2.66 -2.47
C TYR A 139 9.33 3.94 -2.92
N TYR A 140 8.03 3.83 -3.14
CA TYR A 140 7.14 4.92 -3.53
C TYR A 140 6.11 5.09 -2.43
N MET A 141 6.07 6.26 -1.82
CA MET A 141 5.07 6.64 -0.82
C MET A 141 4.14 7.67 -1.44
N THR A 142 2.87 7.33 -1.55
CA THR A 142 1.84 8.34 -1.71
C THR A 142 1.44 8.83 -0.32
N TYR A 143 1.18 10.12 -0.19
CA TYR A 143 0.73 10.74 1.04
C TYR A 143 -0.13 11.97 0.72
N THR A 144 -0.81 12.51 1.71
CA THR A 144 -1.58 13.73 1.57
C THR A 144 -0.81 14.89 2.17
N GLY A 145 -0.53 15.91 1.35
CA GLY A 145 -0.11 17.22 1.84
C GLY A 145 -1.35 18.03 2.21
N TYR A 146 -1.44 18.50 3.44
CA TYR A 146 -2.60 19.23 3.94
C TYR A 146 -2.20 20.61 4.50
N ASP A 147 -2.79 21.66 3.95
CA ASP A 147 -2.54 23.05 4.34
C ASP A 147 -3.69 23.69 5.14
N HIS A 148 -4.60 22.88 5.70
CA HIS A 148 -5.87 23.27 6.35
C HIS A 148 -6.94 23.82 5.38
N THR A 149 -6.65 23.88 4.08
CA THR A 149 -7.55 24.43 3.05
C THR A 149 -7.74 23.41 1.91
N SER A 150 -6.66 22.80 1.50
CA SER A 150 -6.58 21.84 0.40
C SER A 150 -5.91 20.56 0.89
N ALA A 151 -6.39 19.44 0.42
CA ALA A 151 -5.74 18.14 0.59
C ALA A 151 -5.23 17.66 -0.77
N LEU A 152 -3.92 17.55 -0.92
CA LEU A 152 -3.28 17.23 -2.19
C LEU A 152 -2.57 15.89 -2.12
N LEU A 153 -2.85 15.03 -3.09
CA LEU A 153 -2.14 13.76 -3.25
C LEU A 153 -0.71 14.01 -3.72
N CYS A 154 0.22 13.64 -2.87
CA CYS A 154 1.66 13.81 -3.06
C CYS A 154 2.35 12.46 -3.22
N LEU A 155 3.58 12.51 -3.73
CA LEU A 155 4.47 11.37 -3.91
C LEU A 155 5.83 11.67 -3.29
N ALA A 156 6.40 10.68 -2.60
CA ALA A 156 7.80 10.68 -2.20
C ALA A 156 8.47 9.36 -2.58
N THR A 157 9.77 9.40 -2.87
CA THR A 157 10.56 8.21 -3.23
C THR A 157 11.73 8.00 -2.28
N SER A 158 12.08 6.74 -2.03
CA SER A 158 13.18 6.36 -1.13
C SER A 158 13.89 5.10 -1.62
N LYS A 159 15.15 4.92 -1.20
CA LYS A 159 15.92 3.67 -1.37
C LYS A 159 16.09 2.90 -0.06
N ASP A 160 15.78 3.52 1.08
CA ASP A 160 16.12 2.99 2.40
C ASP A 160 14.99 3.09 3.45
N LEU A 161 13.80 3.60 3.06
CA LEU A 161 12.61 3.87 3.90
C LEU A 161 12.77 5.02 4.90
N ARG A 162 13.95 5.61 5.03
CA ARG A 162 14.28 6.65 6.02
C ARG A 162 14.42 8.02 5.37
N ASN A 163 15.12 8.05 4.24
CA ASN A 163 15.38 9.28 3.49
C ASN A 163 14.46 9.34 2.28
N TRP A 164 13.58 10.33 2.24
CA TRP A 164 12.56 10.48 1.22
C TRP A 164 12.78 11.73 0.39
N THR A 165 12.69 11.59 -0.92
CA THR A 165 12.67 12.70 -1.87
C THR A 165 11.23 12.99 -2.24
N LYS A 166 10.72 14.16 -1.87
CA LYS A 166 9.37 14.63 -2.21
C LYS A 166 9.30 15.06 -3.67
N HIS A 167 8.16 14.83 -4.28
CA HIS A 167 7.79 15.31 -5.60
C HIS A 167 6.65 16.32 -5.49
N PRO A 168 6.42 17.18 -6.49
CA PRO A 168 5.24 18.06 -6.53
C PRO A 168 3.94 17.26 -6.42
N PRO A 169 2.82 17.89 -5.95
CA PRO A 169 1.52 17.24 -5.93
C PRO A 169 1.12 16.67 -7.29
N LEU A 170 0.54 15.47 -7.29
CA LEU A 170 0.25 14.72 -8.52
C LEU A 170 -0.86 15.37 -9.34
N PHE A 171 -1.87 15.92 -8.67
CA PHE A 171 -3.06 16.51 -9.30
C PHE A 171 -3.43 17.84 -8.61
N PRO A 172 -2.64 18.91 -8.75
CA PRO A 172 -2.76 20.14 -7.95
C PRO A 172 -4.10 20.88 -8.12
N ASP A 173 -4.78 20.70 -9.25
CA ASP A 173 -6.04 21.37 -9.57
C ASP A 173 -7.27 20.47 -9.46
N LEU A 174 -7.08 19.16 -9.17
CA LEU A 174 -8.16 18.19 -9.13
C LEU A 174 -8.98 18.38 -7.86
N ARG A 175 -10.32 18.38 -8.03
CA ARG A 175 -11.28 18.59 -6.95
C ARG A 175 -12.11 17.33 -6.77
N ASP A 176 -12.23 16.85 -5.54
CA ASP A 176 -13.17 15.80 -5.20
C ASP A 176 -14.59 16.39 -5.11
N PRO A 177 -15.60 15.74 -5.71
CA PRO A 177 -16.98 16.27 -5.73
C PRO A 177 -17.59 16.54 -4.35
N GLY A 178 -17.14 15.84 -3.32
CA GLY A 178 -17.63 15.98 -1.95
C GLY A 178 -17.05 17.18 -1.17
N HIS A 179 -16.01 17.86 -1.72
CA HIS A 179 -15.22 18.84 -0.96
C HIS A 179 -15.25 20.28 -1.49
N GLY A 180 -16.22 20.62 -2.35
CA GLY A 180 -16.45 22.00 -2.80
C GLY A 180 -15.43 22.52 -3.80
N ALA A 181 -15.05 23.83 -3.69
CA ALA A 181 -14.29 24.51 -4.73
C ALA A 181 -12.78 24.42 -4.61
N LYS A 182 -12.26 23.94 -3.49
CA LYS A 182 -10.80 23.83 -3.26
C LYS A 182 -10.24 22.55 -3.88
N PRO A 183 -8.97 22.52 -4.28
CA PRO A 183 -8.31 21.28 -4.67
C PRO A 183 -8.38 20.26 -3.54
N TRP A 184 -8.90 19.08 -3.85
CA TRP A 184 -9.07 18.00 -2.89
C TRP A 184 -8.90 16.67 -3.60
N ASN A 185 -7.81 16.00 -3.32
CA ASN A 185 -7.53 14.66 -3.85
C ASN A 185 -6.54 13.99 -2.89
N LYS A 186 -6.88 12.82 -2.40
CA LYS A 186 -6.12 12.11 -1.38
C LYS A 186 -6.27 10.60 -1.49
N SER A 187 -5.74 9.87 -0.52
CA SER A 187 -5.93 8.42 -0.37
C SER A 187 -5.47 7.61 -1.58
N GLY A 188 -4.35 8.03 -2.19
CA GLY A 188 -3.79 7.33 -3.35
C GLY A 188 -3.12 6.03 -2.94
N THR A 189 -3.45 4.92 -3.62
CA THR A 189 -2.84 3.61 -3.38
C THR A 189 -2.40 2.98 -4.69
N ILE A 190 -1.11 2.62 -4.79
CA ILE A 190 -0.47 2.14 -6.02
C ILE A 190 -0.52 0.60 -6.06
N ALA A 191 -0.93 0.04 -7.20
CA ALA A 191 -0.73 -1.36 -7.52
C ALA A 191 0.73 -1.57 -7.94
N ALA A 192 1.49 -2.34 -7.15
CA ALA A 192 2.93 -2.55 -7.39
C ALA A 192 3.23 -3.37 -8.65
N THR A 193 2.25 -4.11 -9.17
CA THR A 193 2.37 -4.91 -10.40
C THR A 193 1.65 -4.19 -11.55
N PRO A 194 2.31 -3.97 -12.69
CA PRO A 194 1.67 -3.32 -13.82
C PRO A 194 0.60 -4.21 -14.47
N MET A 195 -0.49 -3.60 -14.93
CA MET A 195 -1.56 -4.23 -15.71
C MET A 195 -1.74 -3.45 -17.01
N GLN A 196 -1.98 -4.13 -18.12
CA GLN A 196 -2.11 -3.52 -19.46
C GLN A 196 -0.91 -2.63 -19.84
N GLY A 197 0.29 -2.96 -19.32
CA GLY A 197 1.52 -2.20 -19.56
C GLY A 197 1.61 -0.84 -18.84
N TRP A 198 0.78 -0.63 -17.79
CA TRP A 198 0.75 0.56 -16.95
C TRP A 198 0.78 0.17 -15.47
N TYR A 199 1.36 1.02 -14.63
CA TYR A 199 1.10 1.05 -13.19
C TYR A 199 -0.21 1.79 -12.95
N TRP A 200 -0.98 1.32 -11.97
CA TRP A 200 -2.29 1.86 -11.63
C TRP A 200 -2.31 2.36 -10.20
N MET A 201 -3.02 3.44 -9.99
CA MET A 201 -3.28 4.01 -8.67
C MET A 201 -4.78 4.23 -8.53
N TYR A 202 -5.30 3.88 -7.36
CA TYR A 202 -6.68 4.16 -6.96
C TYR A 202 -6.64 5.26 -5.91
N PHE A 203 -7.48 6.29 -6.04
CA PHE A 203 -7.44 7.45 -5.16
C PHE A 203 -8.83 8.09 -5.01
N GLY A 204 -8.96 9.08 -4.09
CA GLY A 204 -10.19 9.83 -3.85
C GLY A 204 -10.77 9.61 -2.46
N GLU A 205 -11.76 10.40 -2.09
CA GLU A 205 -12.45 10.33 -0.79
C GLU A 205 -13.97 10.22 -0.94
N SER A 206 -14.60 10.91 -1.88
CA SER A 206 -16.04 10.74 -2.13
C SER A 206 -16.36 9.46 -2.90
N ASN A 207 -15.52 9.16 -3.88
CA ASN A 207 -15.57 7.99 -4.73
C ASN A 207 -14.13 7.46 -4.92
N ILE A 208 -14.00 6.23 -5.40
CA ILE A 208 -12.71 5.69 -5.80
C ILE A 208 -12.50 5.96 -7.29
N PHE A 209 -11.50 6.79 -7.59
CA PHE A 209 -11.05 7.11 -8.94
C PHE A 209 -9.79 6.33 -9.29
N TRP A 210 -9.29 6.48 -10.52
CA TRP A 210 -8.08 5.83 -10.97
C TRP A 210 -7.13 6.79 -11.69
N ALA A 211 -5.86 6.46 -11.62
CA ALA A 211 -4.80 7.06 -12.43
C ALA A 211 -3.84 5.96 -12.89
N ARG A 212 -3.06 6.25 -13.94
CA ARG A 212 -2.07 5.33 -14.47
C ARG A 212 -0.75 6.03 -14.78
N SER A 213 0.35 5.28 -14.77
CA SER A 213 1.70 5.78 -14.99
C SER A 213 2.56 4.77 -15.72
N LYS A 214 3.56 5.25 -16.47
CA LYS A 214 4.62 4.41 -17.06
C LYS A 214 5.87 4.34 -16.20
N ASP A 215 6.09 5.33 -15.36
CA ASP A 215 7.34 5.54 -14.60
C ASP A 215 7.15 5.65 -13.08
N LEU A 216 5.90 5.59 -12.59
CA LEU A 216 5.52 5.78 -11.18
C LEU A 216 5.74 7.21 -10.64
N ILE A 217 6.17 8.14 -11.48
CA ILE A 217 6.41 9.54 -11.13
C ILE A 217 5.35 10.44 -11.77
N THR A 218 5.14 10.25 -13.06
CA THR A 218 4.16 11.02 -13.85
C THR A 218 2.88 10.23 -13.97
N TRP A 219 1.78 10.80 -13.50
CA TRP A 219 0.48 10.14 -13.46
C TRP A 219 -0.54 10.88 -14.31
N GLU A 220 -1.35 10.13 -15.04
CA GLU A 220 -2.48 10.64 -15.82
C GLU A 220 -3.79 10.06 -15.29
N THR A 221 -4.84 10.89 -15.24
CA THR A 221 -6.18 10.50 -14.77
C THR A 221 -7.24 11.16 -15.66
N PRO A 222 -8.41 10.51 -15.89
CA PRO A 222 -9.56 11.17 -16.51
C PRO A 222 -10.23 12.18 -15.58
N GLY A 223 -9.74 12.32 -14.33
CA GLY A 223 -10.39 13.11 -13.29
C GLY A 223 -11.53 12.36 -12.60
N ASN A 224 -12.62 13.08 -12.33
CA ASN A 224 -13.74 12.58 -11.52
C ASN A 224 -14.90 11.97 -12.35
N ASP A 225 -14.76 11.88 -13.66
CA ASP A 225 -15.89 11.55 -14.55
C ASP A 225 -16.20 10.05 -14.57
N ASP A 226 -15.18 9.20 -14.37
CA ASP A 226 -15.31 7.73 -14.47
C ASP A 226 -14.73 7.02 -13.24
N PRO A 227 -15.40 7.02 -12.08
CA PRO A 227 -14.92 6.33 -10.89
C PRO A 227 -15.04 4.81 -11.01
N VAL A 228 -14.06 4.12 -10.44
CA VAL A 228 -14.03 2.66 -10.28
C VAL A 228 -15.17 2.18 -9.38
N ALA A 229 -15.46 2.97 -8.33
CA ALA A 229 -16.55 2.68 -7.40
C ALA A 229 -17.13 3.97 -6.80
N ARG A 230 -18.43 3.89 -6.47
CA ARG A 230 -19.21 4.91 -5.75
C ARG A 230 -19.80 4.29 -4.48
N PRO A 231 -20.18 5.08 -3.46
CA PRO A 231 -21.00 4.58 -2.35
C PRO A 231 -22.29 3.89 -2.85
N VAL A 232 -22.59 2.72 -2.30
CA VAL A 232 -23.79 1.92 -2.68
C VAL A 232 -24.54 1.44 -1.45
N PHE A 233 -23.82 1.03 -0.40
CA PHE A 233 -24.41 0.42 0.79
C PHE A 233 -24.52 1.43 1.93
N PRO A 234 -25.48 1.25 2.88
CA PRO A 234 -25.66 2.20 3.99
C PRO A 234 -24.43 2.42 4.86
N TRP A 235 -23.58 1.39 5.03
CA TRP A 235 -22.37 1.51 5.85
C TRP A 235 -21.27 2.38 5.22
N GLU A 236 -21.43 2.76 3.95
CA GLU A 236 -20.51 3.60 3.19
C GLU A 236 -21.22 4.77 2.49
N GLY A 237 -22.46 5.07 2.89
CA GLY A 237 -23.36 5.97 2.18
C GLY A 237 -22.89 7.42 2.07
N SER A 238 -21.95 7.86 2.93
CA SER A 238 -21.39 9.22 2.87
C SER A 238 -20.22 9.35 1.92
N LEU A 239 -19.30 8.37 1.91
CA LEU A 239 -18.08 8.36 1.09
C LEU A 239 -17.42 7.00 1.09
N ILE A 240 -16.53 6.78 0.11
CA ILE A 240 -15.59 5.68 0.07
C ILE A 240 -14.21 6.18 -0.37
N GLU A 241 -13.16 5.61 0.23
CA GLU A 241 -11.77 5.93 -0.12
C GLU A 241 -10.87 4.70 -0.08
N PRO A 242 -9.83 4.60 -0.94
CA PRO A 242 -8.92 3.47 -0.93
C PRO A 242 -8.22 3.29 0.42
N GLY A 243 -8.02 2.04 0.79
CA GLY A 243 -7.23 1.62 1.93
C GLY A 243 -5.78 1.33 1.56
N PRO A 244 -5.27 0.13 1.95
CA PRO A 244 -3.90 -0.29 1.66
C PRO A 244 -3.63 -0.50 0.16
N PRO A 245 -2.35 -0.57 -0.24
CA PRO A 245 -1.99 -1.01 -1.58
C PRO A 245 -2.67 -2.34 -1.94
N PRO A 246 -3.27 -2.42 -3.15
CA PRO A 246 -3.99 -3.62 -3.55
C PRO A 246 -3.06 -4.82 -3.68
N VAL A 247 -3.57 -5.99 -3.34
CA VAL A 247 -2.83 -7.26 -3.39
C VAL A 247 -3.35 -8.15 -4.51
N ALA A 248 -2.49 -9.06 -5.00
CA ALA A 248 -2.89 -10.04 -5.99
C ALA A 248 -4.00 -10.95 -5.45
N GLY A 249 -5.09 -11.05 -6.17
CA GLY A 249 -6.26 -11.86 -5.87
C GLY A 249 -6.43 -13.03 -6.84
N PRO A 250 -7.55 -13.77 -6.76
CA PRO A 250 -7.78 -14.96 -7.57
C PRO A 250 -7.88 -14.60 -9.06
N GLY A 251 -7.33 -15.46 -9.91
CA GLY A 251 -7.41 -15.32 -11.38
C GLY A 251 -6.68 -14.08 -11.92
N GLY A 252 -5.67 -13.58 -11.21
CA GLY A 252 -4.91 -12.40 -11.59
C GLY A 252 -5.59 -11.07 -11.29
N HIS A 253 -6.80 -11.07 -10.71
CA HIS A 253 -7.46 -9.87 -10.22
C HIS A 253 -6.67 -9.21 -9.09
N LEU A 254 -6.99 -7.96 -8.77
CA LEU A 254 -6.50 -7.28 -7.57
C LEU A 254 -7.61 -7.20 -6.52
N VAL A 255 -7.27 -7.50 -5.28
CA VAL A 255 -8.11 -7.19 -4.13
C VAL A 255 -7.71 -5.80 -3.62
N LEU A 256 -8.62 -4.84 -3.74
CA LEU A 256 -8.51 -3.51 -3.19
C LEU A 256 -9.38 -3.42 -1.94
N ALA A 257 -8.75 -3.38 -0.77
CA ALA A 257 -9.45 -3.00 0.45
C ALA A 257 -9.65 -1.47 0.47
N TYR A 258 -10.80 -1.04 0.98
CA TYR A 258 -11.19 0.36 1.02
C TYR A 258 -11.94 0.67 2.32
N ASN A 259 -12.09 1.93 2.63
CA ASN A 259 -12.83 2.42 3.78
C ASN A 259 -14.11 3.11 3.31
N GLY A 260 -15.20 2.88 4.01
CA GLY A 260 -16.47 3.55 3.79
C GLY A 260 -16.98 4.21 5.05
N ARG A 261 -17.62 5.38 4.90
CA ARG A 261 -18.23 6.14 5.98
C ARG A 261 -19.74 6.12 5.88
N SER A 262 -20.39 5.69 6.94
CA SER A 262 -21.85 5.62 7.01
C SER A 262 -22.51 7.01 7.03
N ASP A 263 -23.65 7.14 6.36
CA ASP A 263 -24.55 8.30 6.41
C ASP A 263 -25.55 8.23 7.58
N GLY A 264 -25.56 7.13 8.35
CA GLY A 264 -26.46 6.89 9.47
C GLY A 264 -27.66 6.00 9.13
N ASN A 265 -27.73 5.48 7.91
CA ASN A 265 -28.77 4.58 7.46
C ASN A 265 -28.43 3.09 7.71
N GLY A 266 -29.42 2.20 7.56
CA GLY A 266 -29.25 0.75 7.60
C GLY A 266 -28.77 0.19 8.95
N GLY A 267 -28.95 0.94 10.05
CA GLY A 267 -28.53 0.53 11.39
C GLY A 267 -27.07 0.82 11.72
N TYR A 268 -26.34 1.52 10.87
CA TYR A 268 -24.97 1.96 11.12
C TYR A 268 -24.95 3.37 11.75
N PRO A 269 -24.14 3.61 12.80
CA PRO A 269 -23.97 4.95 13.34
C PRO A 269 -23.52 5.95 12.26
N LYS A 270 -24.08 7.15 12.26
CA LYS A 270 -23.65 8.20 11.34
C LYS A 270 -22.18 8.55 11.56
N GLY A 271 -21.41 8.55 10.48
CA GLY A 271 -19.98 8.86 10.53
C GLY A 271 -19.10 7.66 10.89
N GLN A 272 -19.67 6.46 11.12
CA GLN A 272 -18.89 5.25 11.36
C GLN A 272 -18.05 4.90 10.11
N TYR A 273 -16.75 4.70 10.31
CA TYR A 273 -15.86 4.15 9.30
C TYR A 273 -15.68 2.64 9.46
N SER A 274 -15.76 1.95 8.34
CA SER A 274 -15.65 0.48 8.24
C SER A 274 -14.95 0.07 6.97
N GLY A 275 -14.31 -1.10 6.96
CA GLY A 275 -13.57 -1.60 5.80
C GLY A 275 -14.41 -2.47 4.86
N GLY A 276 -14.26 -2.25 3.56
CA GLY A 276 -14.81 -3.06 2.47
C GLY A 276 -13.72 -3.64 1.56
N GLN A 277 -14.11 -4.47 0.61
CA GLN A 277 -13.21 -5.02 -0.40
C GLN A 277 -13.85 -4.98 -1.78
N LEU A 278 -13.06 -4.60 -2.78
CA LEU A 278 -13.36 -4.66 -4.20
C LEU A 278 -12.44 -5.68 -4.88
N LEU A 279 -12.93 -6.33 -5.91
CA LEU A 279 -12.14 -7.13 -6.85
C LEU A 279 -12.03 -6.36 -8.16
N ILE A 280 -10.80 -6.00 -8.56
CA ILE A 280 -10.52 -5.21 -9.75
C ILE A 280 -10.14 -6.13 -10.90
N ASP A 281 -10.70 -5.87 -12.09
CA ASP A 281 -10.42 -6.63 -13.31
C ASP A 281 -9.04 -6.28 -13.89
N PRO A 282 -8.13 -7.24 -14.04
CA PRO A 282 -6.84 -6.99 -14.70
C PRO A 282 -6.96 -6.68 -16.20
N ALA A 283 -8.07 -7.08 -16.84
CA ALA A 283 -8.34 -6.76 -18.24
C ALA A 283 -8.90 -5.34 -18.42
N ASP A 284 -9.56 -4.80 -17.42
CA ASP A 284 -10.01 -3.41 -17.37
C ASP A 284 -9.84 -2.86 -15.94
N PRO A 285 -8.64 -2.36 -15.59
CA PRO A 285 -8.35 -1.89 -14.23
C PRO A 285 -9.18 -0.66 -13.79
N THR A 286 -10.01 -0.13 -14.66
CA THR A 286 -10.97 0.94 -14.33
C THR A 286 -12.28 0.40 -13.73
N LYS A 287 -12.43 -0.92 -13.60
CA LYS A 287 -13.68 -1.56 -13.16
C LYS A 287 -13.50 -2.53 -12.01
N ALA A 288 -14.38 -2.42 -11.04
CA ALA A 288 -14.59 -3.44 -10.02
C ALA A 288 -15.61 -4.48 -10.53
N VAL A 289 -15.24 -5.77 -10.47
CA VAL A 289 -16.07 -6.91 -10.90
C VAL A 289 -16.80 -7.60 -9.75
N ALA A 290 -16.35 -7.36 -8.50
CA ALA A 290 -17.04 -7.83 -7.30
C ALA A 290 -16.81 -6.85 -6.15
N ARG A 291 -17.73 -6.87 -5.16
CA ARG A 291 -17.71 -5.98 -3.99
C ARG A 291 -18.42 -6.64 -2.84
N LEU A 292 -17.93 -6.43 -1.61
CA LEU A 292 -18.63 -6.88 -0.41
C LEU A 292 -19.81 -5.95 -0.09
N GLU A 293 -20.97 -6.54 0.17
CA GLU A 293 -22.18 -5.82 0.58
C GLU A 293 -22.14 -5.36 2.04
N ARG A 294 -21.33 -6.04 2.86
CA ARG A 294 -21.17 -5.75 4.29
C ARG A 294 -19.69 -5.51 4.60
N PRO A 295 -19.39 -4.65 5.57
CA PRO A 295 -18.01 -4.43 5.96
C PRO A 295 -17.38 -5.70 6.53
N PHE A 296 -16.11 -5.97 6.20
CA PHE A 296 -15.36 -7.09 6.74
C PHE A 296 -14.66 -6.74 8.07
N ILE A 297 -14.48 -5.45 8.36
CA ILE A 297 -14.00 -4.92 9.63
C ILE A 297 -14.77 -3.65 9.99
N TYR A 298 -15.16 -3.50 11.25
CA TYR A 298 -15.93 -2.37 11.74
C TYR A 298 -15.67 -2.14 13.24
N PRO A 299 -15.95 -0.95 13.81
CA PRO A 299 -15.66 -0.62 15.19
C PRO A 299 -16.46 -1.51 16.17
N THR A 300 -15.75 -2.14 17.11
CA THR A 300 -16.34 -2.99 18.17
C THR A 300 -15.70 -2.80 19.55
N ALA A 301 -14.42 -2.40 19.61
CA ALA A 301 -13.69 -2.18 20.86
C ALA A 301 -13.81 -0.72 21.33
N ASP A 302 -13.58 -0.45 22.61
CA ASP A 302 -13.66 0.91 23.17
C ASP A 302 -12.72 1.89 22.47
N ASP A 303 -11.46 1.51 22.22
CA ASP A 303 -10.49 2.33 21.51
C ASP A 303 -10.86 2.57 20.02
N GLU A 304 -11.84 1.85 19.47
CA GLU A 304 -12.40 2.07 18.12
C GLU A 304 -13.67 2.92 18.15
N GLN A 305 -14.35 2.96 19.29
CA GLN A 305 -15.59 3.71 19.49
C GLN A 305 -15.33 5.14 19.94
N ASN A 306 -14.22 5.36 20.67
CA ASN A 306 -13.95 6.64 21.35
C ASN A 306 -12.52 7.11 21.05
N GLY A 307 -12.37 8.33 20.48
CA GLY A 307 -11.08 8.90 20.16
C GLY A 307 -11.18 10.30 19.58
N GLN A 308 -10.20 10.68 18.76
CA GLN A 308 -10.24 11.97 18.05
C GLN A 308 -11.46 12.01 17.10
N VAL A 309 -11.74 10.90 16.43
CA VAL A 309 -12.97 10.66 15.66
C VAL A 309 -13.60 9.37 16.17
N ASN A 310 -14.85 9.44 16.59
CA ASN A 310 -15.53 8.26 17.15
C ASN A 310 -15.96 7.27 16.06
N HIS A 311 -16.06 5.99 16.42
CA HIS A 311 -16.54 4.89 15.57
C HIS A 311 -15.69 4.69 14.30
N VAL A 312 -14.37 4.56 14.45
CA VAL A 312 -13.46 4.39 13.30
C VAL A 312 -12.64 3.10 13.40
N THR A 313 -12.70 2.31 12.33
CA THR A 313 -11.66 1.36 11.92
C THR A 313 -11.23 1.74 10.51
N PHE A 314 -10.07 2.42 10.39
CA PHE A 314 -9.56 2.90 9.11
C PHE A 314 -8.40 2.02 8.63
N SER A 315 -8.67 1.14 7.67
CA SER A 315 -7.71 0.16 7.14
C SER A 315 -6.81 0.81 6.10
N GLU A 316 -5.46 0.78 6.33
CA GLU A 316 -4.51 1.38 5.39
C GLU A 316 -3.24 0.55 5.19
N GLY A 317 -2.98 -0.46 6.04
CA GLY A 317 -1.87 -1.40 5.92
C GLY A 317 -2.33 -2.83 5.72
N LEU A 318 -1.81 -3.53 4.71
CA LEU A 318 -2.11 -4.94 4.46
C LEU A 318 -0.88 -5.64 3.93
N VAL A 319 -0.39 -6.64 4.66
CA VAL A 319 0.76 -7.45 4.24
C VAL A 319 0.51 -8.93 4.52
N ARG A 320 1.12 -9.78 3.68
CA ARG A 320 1.30 -11.19 3.99
C ARG A 320 2.68 -11.38 4.63
N PHE A 321 2.69 -11.87 5.87
CA PHE A 321 3.90 -12.06 6.65
C PHE A 321 3.80 -13.37 7.44
N HIS A 322 4.83 -14.22 7.42
CA HIS A 322 4.84 -15.55 8.04
C HIS A 322 3.56 -16.35 7.74
N ASP A 323 3.19 -16.44 6.45
CA ASP A 323 2.02 -17.15 5.92
C ASP A 323 0.66 -16.70 6.45
N ARG A 324 0.57 -15.51 7.05
CA ARG A 324 -0.66 -14.89 7.53
C ARG A 324 -0.82 -13.49 6.95
N TRP A 325 -2.07 -13.05 6.82
CA TRP A 325 -2.41 -11.67 6.52
C TRP A 325 -2.44 -10.84 7.80
N PHE A 326 -1.84 -9.66 7.74
CA PHE A 326 -1.88 -8.63 8.77
C PHE A 326 -2.51 -7.38 8.16
N LEU A 327 -3.66 -6.99 8.72
CA LEU A 327 -4.38 -5.76 8.37
C LEU A 327 -4.15 -4.76 9.49
N TYR A 328 -3.43 -3.70 9.21
CA TYR A 328 -3.19 -2.60 10.14
C TYR A 328 -4.21 -1.50 9.91
N TYR A 329 -4.73 -0.93 10.98
CA TYR A 329 -5.79 0.07 10.90
C TYR A 329 -5.70 1.09 12.03
N GLY A 330 -6.23 2.31 11.76
CA GLY A 330 -6.46 3.32 12.78
C GLY A 330 -7.70 3.00 13.59
N MET A 331 -7.61 3.21 14.90
CA MET A 331 -8.69 3.02 15.87
C MET A 331 -9.11 4.40 16.39
N ALA A 332 -10.31 4.86 16.05
CA ALA A 332 -10.89 6.16 16.42
C ALA A 332 -9.92 7.35 16.19
N ASP A 333 -9.07 7.28 15.16
CA ASP A 333 -8.02 8.26 14.82
C ASP A 333 -7.11 8.63 16.01
N SER A 334 -6.82 7.66 16.87
CA SER A 334 -6.09 7.91 18.11
C SER A 334 -4.96 6.94 18.38
N VAL A 335 -5.12 5.67 18.00
CA VAL A 335 -4.16 4.60 18.24
C VAL A 335 -4.19 3.60 17.10
N LEU A 336 -3.20 2.70 17.03
CA LEU A 336 -3.09 1.71 15.96
C LEU A 336 -3.49 0.31 16.40
N GLY A 337 -4.21 -0.37 15.54
CA GLY A 337 -4.59 -1.77 15.71
C GLY A 337 -4.12 -2.68 14.57
N VAL A 338 -4.19 -3.98 14.83
CA VAL A 338 -3.94 -5.03 13.84
C VAL A 338 -5.03 -6.11 13.94
N ALA A 339 -5.43 -6.61 12.78
CA ALA A 339 -6.23 -7.82 12.64
C ALA A 339 -5.51 -8.83 11.74
N THR A 340 -5.69 -10.12 11.97
CA THR A 340 -4.99 -11.17 11.21
C THR A 340 -5.95 -12.15 10.59
N ALA A 341 -5.56 -12.72 9.43
CA ALA A 341 -6.25 -13.80 8.74
C ALA A 341 -5.24 -14.87 8.27
N PRO A 342 -5.70 -16.08 7.95
CA PRO A 342 -4.87 -17.17 7.41
C PRO A 342 -4.20 -16.80 6.08
#